data_f166b0aba56ab1547f0d7807a5ab6489
#
_entry.id   f166b0aba56ab1547f0d7807a5ab6489
#
_cell.length_a   1.000
_cell.length_b   1.000
_cell.length_c   1.000
_cell.angle_alpha   90.00
_cell.angle_beta   90.00
_cell.angle_gamma   90.00
#
_symmetry.space_group_name_H-M   'P 1'
#
loop_
_entity.id
_entity.type
_entity.pdbx_description
1 polymer ?
#
loop_
_entity_poly.entity_id
_entity_poly.type
_entity_poly.pdbx_seq_one_letter_code
_entity_poly.pdbx_strand_id
1 'polypeptide(L)'
;HPHGLHQGGYTALMEAMGMEAAPLDESAKVTVSDSFYGTTFSTSGVRWVAPDHIDRYISGDGVKVTGYPEGSPVESSLYVDSYLDKKDKYSSFLGGNQPLCVIETEHTDAPKVLVIRDSYSDSLAPFLTQSFSEIHLFDTRMNKTSIKAYVEENDIDQVVVLYSISNFISSSKDMFLLGR
;
A
#
# COMPACT_ATOMS: atom_id res chain seq x y z
N HIS A 1 15.17 11.33 -7.14
CA HIS A 1 14.41 10.46 -8.06
C HIS A 1 13.50 9.54 -7.22
N PRO A 2 12.16 9.56 -7.41
CA PRO A 2 11.23 8.75 -6.63
C PRO A 2 11.41 7.23 -6.82
N HIS A 3 12.04 6.80 -7.90
CA HIS A 3 12.24 5.40 -8.25
C HIS A 3 12.99 4.58 -7.19
N GLY A 4 13.95 5.18 -6.50
CA GLY A 4 14.67 4.53 -5.42
C GLY A 4 13.88 4.39 -4.13
N LEU A 5 12.80 5.17 -3.95
CA LEU A 5 12.07 5.22 -2.68
C LEU A 5 11.16 4.00 -2.48
N HIS A 6 10.48 3.54 -3.53
CA HIS A 6 9.54 2.40 -3.38
C HIS A 6 10.28 1.07 -3.24
N GLN A 7 11.26 0.81 -4.11
CA GLN A 7 12.11 -0.38 -3.98
C GLN A 7 12.95 -0.34 -2.71
N GLY A 8 13.58 0.80 -2.40
CA GLY A 8 14.35 0.97 -1.17
C GLY A 8 13.47 0.80 0.08
N GLY A 9 12.25 1.32 0.05
CA GLY A 9 11.26 1.12 1.11
C GLY A 9 10.86 -0.34 1.27
N TYR A 10 10.59 -1.04 0.18
CA TYR A 10 10.28 -2.47 0.19
C TYR A 10 11.46 -3.29 0.74
N THR A 11 12.68 -3.05 0.25
CA THR A 11 13.87 -3.77 0.72
C THR A 11 14.10 -3.55 2.21
N ALA A 12 14.04 -2.30 2.68
CA ALA A 12 14.21 -1.98 4.08
C ALA A 12 13.11 -2.61 4.96
N LEU A 13 11.88 -2.66 4.47
CA LEU A 13 10.76 -3.31 5.16
C LEU A 13 11.00 -4.81 5.30
N MET A 14 11.39 -5.48 4.22
CA MET A 14 11.68 -6.93 4.22
C MET A 14 12.84 -7.26 5.15
N GLU A 15 13.92 -6.47 5.13
CA GLU A 15 15.05 -6.61 6.05
C GLU A 15 14.62 -6.46 7.51
N ALA A 16 13.80 -5.45 7.81
CA ALA A 16 13.27 -5.24 9.16
C ALA A 16 12.40 -6.40 9.66
N MET A 17 11.73 -7.11 8.75
CA MET A 17 10.96 -8.32 9.06
C MET A 17 11.80 -9.60 9.08
N GLY A 18 13.12 -9.52 8.82
CA GLY A 18 14.00 -10.67 8.71
C GLY A 18 13.76 -11.54 7.48
N MET A 19 13.19 -10.96 6.44
CA MET A 19 12.85 -11.61 5.17
C MET A 19 13.75 -11.10 4.03
N GLU A 20 13.95 -11.93 3.02
CA GLU A 20 14.66 -11.53 1.80
C GLU A 20 13.71 -10.79 0.85
N ALA A 21 14.13 -9.61 0.38
CA ALA A 21 13.42 -8.87 -0.63
C ALA A 21 13.62 -9.48 -2.02
N ALA A 22 12.55 -9.63 -2.79
CA ALA A 22 12.68 -10.01 -4.20
C ALA A 22 13.45 -8.92 -4.98
N PRO A 23 14.33 -9.31 -5.92
CA PRO A 23 15.07 -8.35 -6.73
C PRO A 23 14.10 -7.55 -7.62
N LEU A 24 14.43 -6.27 -7.86
CA LEU A 24 13.68 -5.44 -8.78
C LEU A 24 13.94 -5.90 -10.23
N ASP A 25 12.87 -6.21 -10.95
CA ASP A 25 12.94 -6.41 -12.40
C ASP A 25 12.74 -5.07 -13.13
N GLU A 26 13.85 -4.40 -13.44
CA GLU A 26 13.81 -3.15 -14.19
C GLU A 26 13.22 -3.31 -15.61
N SER A 27 13.24 -4.51 -16.17
CA SER A 27 12.66 -4.79 -17.50
C SER A 27 11.14 -4.82 -17.49
N ALA A 28 10.54 -5.06 -16.32
CA ALA A 28 9.09 -5.04 -16.12
C ALA A 28 8.52 -3.63 -15.92
N LYS A 29 9.38 -2.60 -15.92
CA LYS A 29 8.97 -1.23 -15.71
C LYS A 29 8.01 -0.72 -16.78
N VAL A 30 6.86 -0.21 -16.36
CA VAL A 30 5.87 0.47 -17.20
C VAL A 30 5.56 1.86 -16.61
N THR A 31 5.88 2.91 -17.36
CA THR A 31 5.47 4.28 -16.99
C THR A 31 4.03 4.50 -17.42
N VAL A 32 3.15 4.70 -16.44
CA VAL A 32 1.70 4.86 -16.68
C VAL A 32 1.22 6.31 -16.59
N SER A 33 2.04 7.20 -16.05
CA SER A 33 1.80 8.65 -16.04
C SER A 33 3.13 9.40 -15.96
N ASP A 34 3.28 10.45 -16.76
CA ASP A 34 4.38 11.41 -16.80
C ASP A 34 4.01 12.79 -16.26
N SER A 35 2.79 12.94 -15.76
CA SER A 35 2.22 14.20 -15.31
C SER A 35 1.64 14.06 -13.88
N PHE A 36 2.42 13.43 -12.99
CA PHE A 36 2.03 13.28 -11.59
C PHE A 36 2.50 14.46 -10.74
N TYR A 37 1.58 15.02 -9.98
CA TYR A 37 1.85 16.02 -8.96
C TYR A 37 1.32 15.50 -7.63
N GLY A 38 2.20 15.29 -6.66
CA GLY A 38 1.81 14.82 -5.33
C GLY A 38 0.89 15.80 -4.59
N THR A 39 0.24 15.32 -3.53
CA THR A 39 -0.70 16.10 -2.70
C THR A 39 -0.05 17.37 -2.16
N THR A 40 1.21 17.32 -1.74
CA THR A 40 1.96 18.48 -1.23
C THR A 40 2.09 19.58 -2.29
N PHE A 41 2.35 19.23 -3.56
CA PHE A 41 2.34 20.21 -4.66
C PHE A 41 0.97 20.84 -4.82
N SER A 42 -0.09 20.00 -4.83
CA SER A 42 -1.47 20.45 -5.05
C SER A 42 -1.97 21.41 -3.97
N THR A 43 -1.42 21.32 -2.75
CA THR A 43 -1.81 22.13 -1.59
C THR A 43 -0.87 23.32 -1.35
N SER A 44 0.38 23.27 -1.80
CA SER A 44 1.40 24.29 -1.52
C SER A 44 1.28 25.56 -2.38
N GLY A 45 0.55 25.51 -3.49
CA GLY A 45 0.48 26.62 -4.46
C GLY A 45 1.75 26.82 -5.29
N VAL A 46 2.79 26.01 -5.10
CA VAL A 46 4.03 26.02 -5.88
C VAL A 46 3.76 25.56 -7.30
N ARG A 47 4.19 26.30 -8.31
CA ARG A 47 3.84 26.06 -9.73
C ARG A 47 5.03 25.78 -10.66
N TRP A 48 6.26 25.89 -10.17
CA TRP A 48 7.48 25.74 -11.01
C TRP A 48 8.18 24.39 -10.91
N VAL A 49 7.57 23.42 -10.20
CA VAL A 49 8.12 22.06 -10.10
C VAL A 49 7.69 21.26 -11.31
N ALA A 50 8.65 20.59 -11.94
CA ALA A 50 8.35 19.65 -13.02
C ALA A 50 7.49 18.50 -12.51
N PRO A 51 6.56 17.98 -13.32
CA PRO A 51 5.80 16.79 -12.95
C PRO A 51 6.72 15.59 -12.77
N ASP A 52 6.32 14.71 -11.89
CA ASP A 52 6.91 13.40 -11.70
C ASP A 52 6.16 12.36 -12.54
N HIS A 53 6.58 11.12 -12.47
CA HIS A 53 5.92 10.03 -13.17
C HIS A 53 5.54 8.90 -12.20
N ILE A 54 4.56 8.11 -12.61
CA ILE A 54 4.15 6.89 -11.92
C ILE A 54 4.63 5.72 -12.74
N ASP A 55 5.49 4.89 -12.14
CA ASP A 55 5.99 3.66 -12.71
C ASP A 55 5.43 2.45 -11.96
N ARG A 56 5.16 1.39 -12.70
CA ARG A 56 4.77 0.08 -12.19
C ARG A 56 5.82 -0.93 -12.59
N TYR A 57 6.17 -1.82 -11.66
CA TYR A 57 7.15 -2.90 -11.86
C TYR A 57 6.51 -4.28 -11.69
N ILE A 58 5.35 -4.35 -11.08
CA ILE A 58 4.61 -5.59 -10.80
C ILE A 58 3.35 -5.58 -11.64
N SER A 59 3.09 -6.65 -12.41
CA SER A 59 1.93 -6.72 -13.32
C SER A 59 0.59 -6.80 -12.58
N GLY A 60 0.57 -7.44 -11.43
CA GLY A 60 -0.65 -7.72 -10.68
C GLY A 60 -1.40 -8.96 -11.17
N ASP A 61 -0.86 -9.71 -12.13
CA ASP A 61 -1.43 -10.96 -12.59
C ASP A 61 -1.44 -12.01 -11.46
N GLY A 62 -2.50 -12.83 -11.39
CA GLY A 62 -2.67 -13.85 -10.36
C GLY A 62 -2.97 -13.30 -8.96
N VAL A 63 -3.30 -12.01 -8.86
CA VAL A 63 -3.60 -11.33 -7.59
C VAL A 63 -5.07 -10.98 -7.53
N LYS A 64 -5.73 -11.37 -6.42
CA LYS A 64 -7.11 -10.99 -6.13
C LYS A 64 -7.13 -9.90 -5.07
N VAL A 65 -7.83 -8.81 -5.34
CA VAL A 65 -7.95 -7.67 -4.43
C VAL A 65 -9.40 -7.50 -4.01
N THR A 66 -9.65 -7.48 -2.70
CA THR A 66 -10.96 -7.22 -2.10
C THR A 66 -10.88 -6.01 -1.22
N GLY A 67 -11.61 -4.96 -1.56
CA GLY A 67 -11.76 -3.77 -0.74
C GLY A 67 -12.98 -3.84 0.16
N TYR A 68 -12.96 -3.08 1.25
CA TYR A 68 -14.07 -2.99 2.22
C TYR A 68 -14.39 -1.51 2.50
N PRO A 69 -14.90 -0.75 1.50
CA PRO A 69 -15.10 0.68 1.65
C PRO A 69 -16.13 1.04 2.73
N GLU A 70 -17.16 0.21 2.90
CA GLU A 70 -18.24 0.39 3.87
C GLU A 70 -18.48 -0.88 4.70
N GLY A 71 -17.42 -1.66 4.93
CA GLY A 71 -17.49 -2.91 5.69
C GLY A 71 -17.95 -4.13 4.88
N SER A 72 -18.48 -3.94 3.68
CA SER A 72 -18.86 -5.03 2.75
C SER A 72 -17.78 -5.25 1.70
N PRO A 73 -17.52 -6.52 1.29
CA PRO A 73 -16.51 -6.81 0.30
C PRO A 73 -16.90 -6.29 -1.09
N VAL A 74 -15.94 -5.64 -1.74
CA VAL A 74 -16.03 -5.18 -3.13
C VAL A 74 -14.79 -5.64 -3.86
N GLU A 75 -14.98 -6.30 -5.01
CA GLU A 75 -13.88 -6.70 -5.87
C GLU A 75 -13.15 -5.47 -6.42
N SER A 76 -11.83 -5.51 -6.40
CA SER A 76 -10.96 -4.44 -6.85
C SER A 76 -9.75 -5.02 -7.59
N SER A 77 -8.75 -4.20 -7.84
CA SER A 77 -7.47 -4.61 -8.45
C SER A 77 -6.29 -3.82 -7.86
N LEU A 78 -5.06 -4.33 -8.05
CA LEU A 78 -3.85 -3.60 -7.64
C LEU A 78 -3.77 -2.24 -8.30
N TYR A 79 -4.29 -2.12 -9.53
CA TYR A 79 -4.24 -0.90 -10.32
C TYR A 79 -5.63 -0.58 -10.87
N VAL A 80 -6.09 0.64 -10.64
CA VAL A 80 -7.37 1.17 -11.13
C VAL A 80 -7.07 2.34 -12.07
N ASP A 81 -6.94 2.05 -13.36
CA ASP A 81 -6.43 3.00 -14.37
C ASP A 81 -7.32 4.21 -14.58
N SER A 82 -8.61 4.13 -14.27
CA SER A 82 -9.52 5.27 -14.34
C SER A 82 -9.11 6.47 -13.47
N TYR A 83 -8.20 6.27 -12.51
CA TYR A 83 -7.65 7.37 -11.71
C TYR A 83 -6.49 8.10 -12.41
N LEU A 84 -5.84 7.50 -13.41
CA LEU A 84 -4.75 8.14 -14.14
C LEU A 84 -5.20 9.39 -14.92
N ASP A 85 -6.48 9.46 -15.27
CA ASP A 85 -7.09 10.60 -15.94
C ASP A 85 -7.64 11.66 -14.95
N LYS A 86 -7.56 11.38 -13.64
CA LYS A 86 -8.04 12.27 -12.59
C LYS A 86 -6.90 13.07 -11.97
N LYS A 87 -7.23 14.09 -11.20
CA LYS A 87 -6.26 14.88 -10.44
C LYS A 87 -5.55 14.01 -9.40
N ASP A 88 -6.26 13.11 -8.76
CA ASP A 88 -5.72 12.14 -7.80
C ASP A 88 -5.28 10.85 -8.50
N LYS A 89 -4.16 10.94 -9.21
CA LYS A 89 -3.57 9.80 -9.93
C LYS A 89 -2.99 8.75 -8.99
N TYR A 90 -2.63 9.10 -7.75
CA TYR A 90 -2.08 8.16 -6.78
C TYR A 90 -3.10 7.09 -6.38
N SER A 91 -4.39 7.42 -6.38
CA SER A 91 -5.47 6.45 -6.19
C SER A 91 -5.58 5.39 -7.29
N SER A 92 -4.74 5.47 -8.34
CA SER A 92 -4.56 4.35 -9.28
C SER A 92 -3.98 3.10 -8.61
N PHE A 93 -3.31 3.25 -7.45
CA PHE A 93 -2.99 2.13 -6.60
C PHE A 93 -4.21 1.77 -5.73
N LEU A 94 -4.70 0.54 -5.84
CA LEU A 94 -5.78 -0.05 -5.02
C LEU A 94 -7.13 0.67 -5.07
N GLY A 95 -7.31 1.67 -5.93
CA GLY A 95 -8.55 2.45 -6.00
C GLY A 95 -8.70 3.48 -4.89
N GLY A 96 -7.62 3.83 -4.17
CA GLY A 96 -7.58 4.80 -3.11
C GLY A 96 -7.75 4.22 -1.70
N ASN A 97 -7.88 5.12 -0.72
CA ASN A 97 -7.94 4.73 0.69
C ASN A 97 -9.25 4.02 1.05
N GLN A 98 -9.12 2.90 1.76
CA GLN A 98 -10.23 2.11 2.30
C GLN A 98 -9.91 1.70 3.75
N PRO A 99 -10.93 1.47 4.59
CA PRO A 99 -10.74 0.97 5.96
C PRO A 99 -9.96 -0.33 6.03
N LEU A 100 -10.20 -1.22 5.06
CA LEU A 100 -9.54 -2.50 4.90
C LEU A 100 -9.46 -2.86 3.42
N CYS A 101 -8.30 -3.40 3.01
CA CYS A 101 -8.12 -3.99 1.69
C CYS A 101 -7.31 -5.27 1.85
N VAL A 102 -7.79 -6.36 1.29
CA VAL A 102 -7.13 -7.68 1.34
C VAL A 102 -6.66 -8.06 -0.06
N ILE A 103 -5.37 -8.39 -0.17
CA ILE A 103 -4.73 -8.82 -1.39
C ILE A 103 -4.32 -10.28 -1.21
N GLU A 104 -4.86 -11.16 -2.04
CA GLU A 104 -4.55 -12.60 -2.06
C GLU A 104 -3.66 -12.88 -3.27
N THR A 105 -2.61 -13.67 -3.08
CA THR A 105 -1.64 -14.02 -4.12
C THR A 105 -1.64 -15.53 -4.39
N GLU A 106 -0.88 -15.95 -5.40
CA GLU A 106 -0.67 -17.37 -5.71
C GLU A 106 0.38 -18.04 -4.81
N HIS A 107 1.06 -17.27 -3.94
CA HIS A 107 2.09 -17.80 -3.02
C HIS A 107 1.47 -18.38 -1.75
N THR A 108 0.67 -19.43 -1.88
CA THR A 108 -0.14 -20.00 -0.79
C THR A 108 0.64 -20.49 0.41
N ASP A 109 1.93 -20.83 0.25
CA ASP A 109 2.82 -21.27 1.32
C ASP A 109 3.59 -20.11 2.01
N ALA A 110 3.43 -18.89 1.51
CA ALA A 110 4.06 -17.71 2.09
C ALA A 110 3.26 -17.19 3.30
N PRO A 111 3.89 -16.42 4.21
CA PRO A 111 3.21 -15.87 5.38
C PRO A 111 2.15 -14.84 4.99
N LYS A 112 1.22 -14.60 5.93
CA LYS A 112 0.23 -13.52 5.86
C LYS A 112 0.72 -12.32 6.65
N VAL A 113 0.56 -11.12 6.09
CA VAL A 113 0.97 -9.88 6.72
C VAL A 113 -0.20 -8.90 6.89
N LEU A 114 -0.29 -8.31 8.07
CA LEU A 114 -1.14 -7.15 8.35
C LEU A 114 -0.27 -5.89 8.31
N VAL A 115 -0.58 -4.99 7.40
CA VAL A 115 0.07 -3.68 7.29
C VAL A 115 -0.87 -2.62 7.83
N ILE A 116 -0.54 -2.09 9.00
CA ILE A 116 -1.23 -0.95 9.58
C ILE A 116 -0.64 0.29 8.93
N ARG A 117 -1.46 1.00 8.16
CA ARG A 117 -0.94 1.90 7.14
C ARG A 117 -1.69 3.23 7.04
N ASP A 118 -1.08 4.17 6.36
CA ASP A 118 -1.74 5.29 5.67
C ASP A 118 -1.62 5.11 4.15
N SER A 119 -2.12 6.06 3.35
CA SER A 119 -2.08 5.98 1.89
C SER A 119 -0.68 5.90 1.28
N TYR A 120 0.35 6.27 2.04
CA TYR A 120 1.73 6.26 1.54
C TYR A 120 2.22 4.86 1.18
N SER A 121 1.65 3.82 1.80
CA SER A 121 2.00 2.42 1.56
C SER A 121 1.30 1.78 0.38
N ASP A 122 0.33 2.43 -0.25
CA ASP A 122 -0.42 1.84 -1.37
C ASP A 122 0.48 1.49 -2.56
N SER A 123 1.50 2.30 -2.82
CA SER A 123 2.51 2.04 -3.85
C SER A 123 3.52 0.95 -3.50
N LEU A 124 3.62 0.55 -2.21
CA LEU A 124 4.45 -0.58 -1.76
C LEU A 124 3.68 -1.91 -1.83
N ALA A 125 2.37 -1.88 -1.76
CA ALA A 125 1.55 -3.09 -1.76
C ALA A 125 1.83 -4.03 -2.95
N PRO A 126 2.02 -3.56 -4.19
CA PRO A 126 2.39 -4.43 -5.31
C PRO A 126 3.68 -5.21 -5.07
N PHE A 127 4.70 -4.61 -4.46
CA PHE A 127 5.96 -5.30 -4.17
C PHE A 127 5.78 -6.41 -3.12
N LEU A 128 4.91 -6.22 -2.13
CA LEU A 128 4.62 -7.22 -1.11
C LEU A 128 3.97 -8.48 -1.69
N THR A 129 3.30 -8.39 -2.83
CA THR A 129 2.69 -9.56 -3.49
C THR A 129 3.69 -10.64 -3.89
N GLN A 130 4.97 -10.30 -3.98
CA GLN A 130 6.05 -11.24 -4.30
C GLN A 130 6.46 -12.13 -3.11
N SER A 131 6.09 -11.78 -1.89
CA SER A 131 6.63 -12.38 -0.68
C SER A 131 5.59 -12.90 0.31
N PHE A 132 4.32 -12.57 0.11
CA PHE A 132 3.24 -12.92 1.03
C PHE A 132 2.09 -13.62 0.30
N SER A 133 1.41 -14.53 1.01
CA SER A 133 0.19 -15.18 0.52
C SER A 133 -1.01 -14.25 0.61
N GLU A 134 -1.11 -13.49 1.70
CA GLU A 134 -2.13 -12.48 1.90
C GLU A 134 -1.51 -11.20 2.49
N ILE A 135 -1.94 -10.05 1.98
CA ILE A 135 -1.57 -8.75 2.49
C ILE A 135 -2.86 -8.03 2.90
N HIS A 136 -2.99 -7.78 4.19
CA HIS A 136 -4.13 -7.08 4.77
C HIS A 136 -3.72 -5.63 5.05
N LEU A 137 -4.26 -4.69 4.29
CA LEU A 137 -3.98 -3.26 4.46
C LEU A 137 -5.05 -2.65 5.35
N PHE A 138 -4.67 -2.26 6.56
CA PHE A 138 -5.56 -1.80 7.61
C PHE A 138 -5.32 -0.33 7.94
N ASP A 139 -6.32 0.52 7.72
CA ASP A 139 -6.25 1.95 7.99
C ASP A 139 -6.96 2.29 9.31
N THR A 140 -6.20 2.49 10.38
CA THR A 140 -6.75 2.79 11.72
C THR A 140 -7.48 4.14 11.80
N ARG A 141 -7.31 5.00 10.83
CA ARG A 141 -8.05 6.27 10.75
C ARG A 141 -9.53 6.02 10.45
N MET A 142 -9.82 5.00 9.65
CA MET A 142 -11.17 4.62 9.20
C MET A 142 -11.69 3.34 9.85
N ASN A 143 -10.83 2.36 10.11
CA ASN A 143 -11.18 1.09 10.73
C ASN A 143 -10.85 1.10 12.21
N LYS A 144 -11.84 0.91 13.07
CA LYS A 144 -11.72 0.95 14.54
C LYS A 144 -11.86 -0.42 15.19
N THR A 145 -11.87 -1.51 14.40
CA THR A 145 -11.86 -2.87 14.95
C THR A 145 -10.59 -3.16 15.74
N SER A 146 -10.67 -4.08 16.68
CA SER A 146 -9.52 -4.54 17.44
C SER A 146 -8.50 -5.21 16.51
N ILE A 147 -7.28 -4.72 16.49
CA ILE A 147 -6.20 -5.31 15.70
C ILE A 147 -5.88 -6.71 16.21
N LYS A 148 -5.86 -6.91 17.53
CA LYS A 148 -5.62 -8.23 18.14
C LYS A 148 -6.65 -9.26 17.67
N ALA A 149 -7.94 -8.92 17.75
CA ALA A 149 -8.99 -9.82 17.28
C ALA A 149 -8.86 -10.12 15.78
N TYR A 150 -8.57 -9.10 14.98
CA TYR A 150 -8.36 -9.24 13.53
C TYR A 150 -7.21 -10.18 13.19
N VAL A 151 -6.07 -10.05 13.90
CA VAL A 151 -4.90 -10.93 13.73
C VAL A 151 -5.24 -12.38 14.06
N GLU A 152 -5.96 -12.62 15.17
CA GLU A 152 -6.38 -13.96 15.60
C GLU A 152 -7.40 -14.58 14.63
N GLU A 153 -8.39 -13.81 14.16
CA GLU A 153 -9.45 -14.29 13.26
C GLU A 153 -8.94 -14.62 11.84
N ASN A 154 -7.88 -13.96 11.39
CA ASN A 154 -7.36 -14.12 10.03
C ASN A 154 -6.05 -14.92 9.97
N ASP A 155 -5.57 -15.47 11.09
CA ASP A 155 -4.31 -16.22 11.18
C ASP A 155 -3.12 -15.42 10.61
N ILE A 156 -2.99 -14.16 11.00
CA ILE A 156 -1.93 -13.27 10.54
C ILE A 156 -0.59 -13.66 11.18
N ASP A 157 0.43 -13.88 10.37
CA ASP A 157 1.77 -14.28 10.83
C ASP A 157 2.62 -13.10 11.28
N GLN A 158 2.48 -11.95 10.60
CA GLN A 158 3.30 -10.76 10.83
C GLN A 158 2.46 -9.49 10.82
N VAL A 159 2.79 -8.54 11.70
CA VAL A 159 2.18 -7.22 11.76
C VAL A 159 3.24 -6.15 11.54
N VAL A 160 2.99 -5.24 10.61
CA VAL A 160 3.86 -4.12 10.29
C VAL A 160 3.09 -2.82 10.43
N VAL A 161 3.74 -1.80 11.00
CA VAL A 161 3.21 -0.44 11.07
C VAL A 161 3.98 0.44 10.09
N LEU A 162 3.29 0.97 9.10
CA LEU A 162 3.88 1.75 8.01
C LEU A 162 3.12 3.06 7.80
N TYR A 163 3.65 4.12 8.38
CA TYR A 163 3.08 5.47 8.31
C TYR A 163 4.08 6.48 7.76
N SER A 164 3.59 7.47 7.03
CA SER A 164 4.34 8.70 6.83
C SER A 164 4.57 9.41 8.16
N ILE A 165 5.69 10.12 8.30
CA ILE A 165 6.05 10.84 9.55
C ILE A 165 4.93 11.79 9.97
N SER A 166 4.36 12.54 9.02
CA SER A 166 3.27 13.49 9.28
C SER A 166 2.02 12.81 9.84
N ASN A 167 1.63 11.68 9.24
CA ASN A 167 0.47 10.92 9.70
C ASN A 167 0.75 10.18 11.01
N PHE A 168 1.96 9.69 11.22
CA PHE A 168 2.37 9.09 12.49
C PHE A 168 2.20 10.06 13.66
N ILE A 169 2.66 11.31 13.49
CA ILE A 169 2.54 12.34 14.53
C ILE A 169 1.07 12.72 14.77
N SER A 170 0.27 12.88 13.71
CA SER A 170 -1.13 13.29 13.82
C SER A 170 -2.06 12.18 14.29
N SER A 171 -1.74 10.92 13.97
CA SER A 171 -2.56 9.73 14.28
C SER A 171 -2.08 8.98 15.52
N SER A 172 -1.15 9.54 16.30
CA SER A 172 -0.61 8.90 17.51
C SER A 172 -1.68 8.43 18.52
N LYS A 173 -2.83 9.11 18.53
CA LYS A 173 -3.98 8.74 19.36
C LYS A 173 -4.64 7.40 18.93
N ASP A 174 -4.53 7.03 17.67
CA ASP A 174 -5.09 5.77 17.14
C ASP A 174 -4.13 4.59 17.35
N MET A 175 -2.88 4.85 17.70
CA MET A 175 -1.88 3.81 17.97
C MET A 175 -2.21 2.96 19.20
N PHE A 176 -3.07 3.45 20.10
CA PHE A 176 -3.52 2.62 21.24
C PHE A 176 -4.33 1.39 20.81
N LEU A 177 -4.84 1.36 19.60
CA LEU A 177 -5.53 0.19 19.01
C LEU A 177 -4.59 -1.01 18.81
N LEU A 178 -3.27 -0.77 18.76
CA LEU A 178 -2.27 -1.84 18.69
C LEU A 178 -2.20 -2.72 19.93
N GLY A 179 -2.59 -2.18 21.09
CA GLY A 179 -2.56 -2.87 22.38
C GLY A 179 -3.88 -3.49 22.82
N ARG A 180 -4.90 -3.49 21.96
CA ARG A 180 -6.24 -4.01 22.28
C ARG A 180 -6.57 -5.24 21.49
#